data_10d70449a947b6194305f713f8c06f87
#
_entry.id   10d70449a947b6194305f713f8c06f87
#
_cell.length_a   1.000
_cell.length_b   1.000
_cell.length_c   1.000
_cell.angle_alpha   90.00
_cell.angle_beta   90.00
_cell.angle_gamma   90.00
#
_symmetry.space_group_name_H-M   'P 1'
#
loop_
_entity.id
_entity.type
_entity.pdbx_description
1 polymer ?
#
loop_
_entity_poly.entity_id
_entity_poly.type
_entity_poly.pdbx_seq_one_letter_code
_entity_poly.pdbx_strand_id
1 'polypeptide(L)'
;EDTFMAKMTATEAAVHVLKKEGIEVAFGIPGAAINPFYASLRKIGGVSHVLARHMEGASHMAEGYTRTTPGNVGVCIGTSGPAGTDMITGLYSASADSIPILCITGQAPRDRLHKEDFQAVDIETIAKPVTKMAVTVREPGQVPRVFQQAFHEMRSGRPGPVLIDLPLDVQMSEIEFDPDTYEPLPVYKPSATRAQVEKALTMANESERPLIVAGGGVINADAGALLTEFAEVTNIPVIPTLMGWGSIPDDHPLMAGMVGLQTSNRYGNATMLESDFVLGIGNRWANRHTGSIPVYTKGRKFVHVDIEPTQIGRVFNPDYGIVSDAKAALELFVEVAREMKAAGRLPDRNAWVDSCQYRKRTMHRMTSYDDVPMKPQRVYQEMNKFFDKKTRYVTTIGLSQISAAQHLHVFNSRHWINCGQAG
;
A
#
# COMPACT_ATOMS: atom_id res chain seq x y z
N GLU A 1 15.74 -38.36 -19.85
CA GLU A 1 16.89 -37.46 -19.57
C GLU A 1 16.85 -37.19 -18.06
N ASP A 2 17.84 -37.74 -17.34
CA ASP A 2 18.01 -37.44 -15.91
C ASP A 2 18.41 -35.97 -15.81
N THR A 3 17.47 -35.13 -15.45
CA THR A 3 17.73 -33.72 -15.14
C THR A 3 18.56 -33.70 -13.85
N PHE A 4 19.86 -33.52 -13.97
CA PHE A 4 20.74 -33.40 -12.81
C PHE A 4 20.37 -32.13 -12.05
N MET A 5 19.63 -32.28 -10.96
CA MET A 5 19.37 -31.12 -10.04
C MET A 5 20.72 -30.66 -9.48
N ALA A 6 20.99 -29.36 -9.61
CA ALA A 6 22.24 -28.80 -9.10
C ALA A 6 22.24 -28.79 -7.58
N LYS A 7 23.32 -29.27 -6.95
CA LYS A 7 23.53 -29.13 -5.51
C LYS A 7 24.02 -27.72 -5.20
N MET A 8 23.35 -27.07 -4.27
CA MET A 8 23.70 -25.74 -3.80
C MET A 8 23.27 -25.55 -2.34
N THR A 9 23.75 -24.50 -1.68
CA THR A 9 23.28 -24.21 -0.32
C THR A 9 21.82 -23.72 -0.35
N ALA A 10 21.08 -23.93 0.73
CA ALA A 10 19.71 -23.48 0.84
C ALA A 10 19.57 -21.95 0.66
N THR A 11 20.58 -21.17 1.06
CA THR A 11 20.62 -19.72 0.83
C THR A 11 20.87 -19.36 -0.63
N GLU A 12 21.67 -20.13 -1.36
CA GLU A 12 21.83 -19.94 -2.81
C GLU A 12 20.51 -20.17 -3.53
N ALA A 13 19.80 -21.24 -3.20
CA ALA A 13 18.47 -21.51 -3.74
C ALA A 13 17.48 -20.37 -3.41
N ALA A 14 17.49 -19.85 -2.18
CA ALA A 14 16.68 -18.70 -1.81
C ALA A 14 16.97 -17.45 -2.64
N VAL A 15 18.26 -17.16 -2.93
CA VAL A 15 18.64 -16.02 -3.78
C VAL A 15 18.17 -16.22 -5.22
N HIS A 16 18.23 -17.44 -5.76
CA HIS A 16 17.65 -17.74 -7.07
C HIS A 16 16.13 -17.48 -7.08
N VAL A 17 15.41 -17.89 -6.04
CA VAL A 17 13.98 -17.59 -5.90
C VAL A 17 13.75 -16.08 -5.87
N LEU A 18 14.48 -15.30 -5.07
CA LEU A 18 14.36 -13.84 -5.05
C LEU A 18 14.48 -13.25 -6.45
N LYS A 19 15.45 -13.68 -7.24
CA LYS A 19 15.65 -13.21 -8.63
C LYS A 19 14.48 -13.56 -9.54
N LYS A 20 14.00 -14.79 -9.48
CA LYS A 20 12.84 -15.26 -10.29
C LYS A 20 11.54 -14.56 -9.89
N GLU A 21 11.43 -14.12 -8.64
CA GLU A 21 10.31 -13.30 -8.13
C GLU A 21 10.44 -11.79 -8.45
N GLY A 22 11.52 -11.40 -9.16
CA GLY A 22 11.74 -10.04 -9.63
C GLY A 22 12.36 -9.10 -8.59
N ILE A 23 13.06 -9.64 -7.59
CA ILE A 23 13.74 -8.81 -6.59
C ILE A 23 15.07 -8.29 -7.15
N GLU A 24 15.22 -6.98 -7.17
CA GLU A 24 16.42 -6.29 -7.66
C GLU A 24 17.22 -5.63 -6.53
N VAL A 25 16.56 -5.30 -5.39
CA VAL A 25 17.19 -4.56 -4.28
C VAL A 25 16.80 -5.17 -2.94
N ALA A 26 17.78 -5.29 -2.05
CA ALA A 26 17.61 -5.64 -0.65
C ALA A 26 18.28 -4.60 0.25
N PHE A 27 17.70 -4.37 1.42
CA PHE A 27 18.17 -3.43 2.43
C PHE A 27 18.53 -4.18 3.70
N GLY A 28 19.55 -3.76 4.43
CA GLY A 28 19.85 -4.45 5.69
C GLY A 28 21.25 -4.24 6.22
N ILE A 29 21.60 -5.04 7.24
CA ILE A 29 22.89 -5.03 7.90
C ILE A 29 23.38 -6.48 8.04
N PRO A 30 24.56 -6.83 7.52
CA PRO A 30 25.18 -8.15 7.72
C PRO A 30 25.43 -8.42 9.22
N GLY A 31 25.39 -9.70 9.59
CA GLY A 31 25.71 -10.15 10.95
C GLY A 31 25.92 -11.66 11.00
N ALA A 32 26.46 -12.17 12.13
CA ALA A 32 26.96 -13.53 12.21
C ALA A 32 25.95 -14.59 11.76
N ALA A 33 24.69 -14.51 12.21
CA ALA A 33 23.68 -15.51 11.91
C ALA A 33 23.04 -15.38 10.51
N ILE A 34 23.42 -14.38 9.68
CA ILE A 34 22.90 -14.17 8.32
C ILE A 34 24.00 -14.08 7.26
N ASN A 35 25.26 -14.12 7.67
CA ASN A 35 26.40 -14.03 6.74
C ASN A 35 26.37 -15.07 5.61
N PRO A 36 25.94 -16.33 5.78
CA PRO A 36 25.82 -17.26 4.64
C PRO A 36 24.86 -16.76 3.57
N PHE A 37 23.75 -16.09 3.96
CA PHE A 37 22.82 -15.49 3.00
C PHE A 37 23.48 -14.34 2.22
N TYR A 38 24.21 -13.47 2.91
CA TYR A 38 24.98 -12.39 2.26
C TYR A 38 26.08 -12.93 1.33
N ALA A 39 26.74 -14.02 1.71
CA ALA A 39 27.71 -14.70 0.83
C ALA A 39 27.03 -15.22 -0.45
N SER A 40 25.84 -15.79 -0.33
CA SER A 40 25.05 -16.27 -1.47
C SER A 40 24.57 -15.11 -2.35
N LEU A 41 24.12 -13.98 -1.79
CA LEU A 41 23.78 -12.76 -2.54
C LEU A 41 24.97 -12.29 -3.39
N ARG A 42 26.17 -12.28 -2.79
CA ARG A 42 27.39 -11.87 -3.49
C ARG A 42 27.79 -12.87 -4.58
N LYS A 43 27.69 -14.17 -4.31
CA LYS A 43 28.08 -15.25 -5.23
C LYS A 43 27.17 -15.30 -6.46
N ILE A 44 25.87 -15.27 -6.25
CA ILE A 44 24.85 -15.38 -7.32
C ILE A 44 24.71 -14.04 -8.08
N GLY A 45 24.80 -12.91 -7.35
CA GLY A 45 24.60 -11.57 -7.93
C GLY A 45 23.17 -11.33 -8.43
N GLY A 46 22.95 -10.14 -9.00
CA GLY A 46 21.64 -9.73 -9.58
C GLY A 46 20.66 -9.12 -8.57
N VAL A 47 20.95 -9.14 -7.27
CA VAL A 47 20.24 -8.39 -6.24
C VAL A 47 21.19 -7.38 -5.62
N SER A 48 20.94 -6.09 -5.79
CA SER A 48 21.75 -5.02 -5.21
C SER A 48 21.46 -4.92 -3.72
N HIS A 49 22.51 -4.75 -2.90
CA HIS A 49 22.34 -4.56 -1.46
C HIS A 49 22.63 -3.10 -1.07
N VAL A 50 21.72 -2.51 -0.30
CA VAL A 50 21.86 -1.18 0.30
C VAL A 50 22.08 -1.33 1.80
N LEU A 51 23.27 -0.94 2.27
CA LEU A 51 23.62 -1.00 3.69
C LEU A 51 22.84 0.07 4.47
N ALA A 52 22.06 -0.38 5.43
CA ALA A 52 21.33 0.50 6.35
C ALA A 52 22.19 0.88 7.57
N ARG A 53 21.72 1.85 8.36
CA ARG A 53 22.34 2.28 9.63
C ARG A 53 21.63 1.69 10.84
N HIS A 54 20.36 1.26 10.68
CA HIS A 54 19.53 0.63 11.70
C HIS A 54 18.55 -0.32 11.02
N MET A 55 18.18 -1.43 11.66
CA MET A 55 17.31 -2.43 11.02
C MET A 55 15.85 -1.95 10.91
N GLU A 56 15.37 -1.13 11.84
CA GLU A 56 14.10 -0.43 11.67
C GLU A 56 14.11 0.42 10.39
N GLY A 57 15.17 1.22 10.20
CA GLY A 57 15.34 2.01 8.97
C GLY A 57 15.40 1.13 7.72
N ALA A 58 16.05 -0.04 7.77
CA ALA A 58 16.10 -0.97 6.65
C ALA A 58 14.72 -1.51 6.25
N SER A 59 13.87 -1.83 7.23
CA SER A 59 12.49 -2.29 6.98
C SER A 59 11.63 -1.17 6.37
N HIS A 60 11.79 0.07 6.80
CA HIS A 60 11.15 1.23 6.17
C HIS A 60 11.71 1.57 4.78
N MET A 61 13.00 1.34 4.52
CA MET A 61 13.56 1.45 3.16
C MET A 61 12.93 0.42 2.22
N ALA A 62 12.74 -0.82 2.67
CA ALA A 62 12.03 -1.85 1.91
C ALA A 62 10.58 -1.46 1.62
N GLU A 63 9.88 -0.93 2.63
CA GLU A 63 8.51 -0.42 2.48
C GLU A 63 8.43 0.75 1.49
N GLY A 64 9.31 1.75 1.63
CA GLY A 64 9.40 2.89 0.73
C GLY A 64 9.67 2.47 -0.71
N TYR A 65 10.57 1.51 -0.93
CA TYR A 65 10.87 0.96 -2.25
C TYR A 65 9.62 0.32 -2.89
N THR A 66 8.86 -0.45 -2.12
CA THR A 66 7.60 -1.04 -2.59
C THR A 66 6.57 0.02 -2.98
N ARG A 67 6.48 1.13 -2.23
CA ARG A 67 5.51 2.20 -2.48
C ARG A 67 5.80 3.01 -3.75
N THR A 68 7.05 3.06 -4.19
CA THR A 68 7.47 3.97 -5.28
C THR A 68 7.11 3.49 -6.67
N THR A 69 7.01 2.18 -6.89
CA THR A 69 6.85 1.61 -8.24
C THR A 69 5.92 0.40 -8.21
N PRO A 70 4.96 0.30 -9.14
CA PRO A 70 4.11 -0.89 -9.27
C PRO A 70 4.94 -2.17 -9.42
N GLY A 71 4.52 -3.23 -8.74
CA GLY A 71 5.16 -4.55 -8.82
C GLY A 71 6.40 -4.73 -7.94
N ASN A 72 7.01 -3.64 -7.43
CA ASN A 72 8.14 -3.76 -6.51
C ASN A 72 7.75 -4.48 -5.22
N VAL A 73 8.67 -5.29 -4.71
CA VAL A 73 8.64 -5.83 -3.36
C VAL A 73 10.00 -5.56 -2.72
N GLY A 74 10.02 -4.76 -1.66
CA GLY A 74 11.23 -4.48 -0.90
C GLY A 74 11.58 -5.66 -0.01
N VAL A 75 12.88 -5.96 0.08
CA VAL A 75 13.43 -7.03 0.93
C VAL A 75 14.32 -6.41 2.00
N CYS A 76 14.10 -6.80 3.27
CA CYS A 76 14.91 -6.41 4.40
C CYS A 76 15.63 -7.64 4.96
N ILE A 77 16.96 -7.59 5.12
CA ILE A 77 17.78 -8.74 5.55
C ILE A 77 18.60 -8.35 6.76
N GLY A 78 18.46 -9.10 7.87
CA GLY A 78 19.18 -8.85 9.10
C GLY A 78 19.56 -10.13 9.85
N THR A 79 20.43 -9.99 10.83
CA THR A 79 20.87 -11.10 11.67
C THR A 79 19.81 -11.47 12.71
N SER A 80 20.16 -12.34 13.65
CA SER A 80 19.31 -12.77 14.77
C SER A 80 19.11 -11.70 15.84
N GLY A 81 18.18 -11.93 16.76
CA GLY A 81 17.95 -11.11 17.95
C GLY A 81 17.48 -9.70 17.64
N PRO A 82 18.22 -8.65 18.11
CA PRO A 82 17.80 -7.25 17.94
C PRO A 82 17.51 -6.85 16.50
N ALA A 83 18.23 -7.40 15.51
CA ALA A 83 17.96 -7.10 14.10
C ALA A 83 16.53 -7.50 13.70
N GLY A 84 16.07 -8.66 14.14
CA GLY A 84 14.69 -9.10 13.90
C GLY A 84 13.66 -8.23 14.65
N THR A 85 13.89 -7.95 15.94
CA THR A 85 12.94 -7.15 16.72
C THR A 85 12.86 -5.70 16.25
N ASP A 86 13.95 -5.11 15.76
CA ASP A 86 13.93 -3.78 15.16
C ASP A 86 13.09 -3.70 13.86
N MET A 87 12.99 -4.80 13.10
CA MET A 87 12.15 -4.84 11.89
C MET A 87 10.65 -4.80 12.20
N ILE A 88 10.22 -5.10 13.41
CA ILE A 88 8.79 -5.19 13.78
C ILE A 88 8.05 -3.88 13.53
N THR A 89 8.67 -2.74 13.78
CA THR A 89 8.07 -1.43 13.49
C THR A 89 7.73 -1.27 12.00
N GLY A 90 8.66 -1.60 11.10
CA GLY A 90 8.41 -1.54 9.65
C GLY A 90 7.42 -2.61 9.18
N LEU A 91 7.44 -3.81 9.76
CA LEU A 91 6.43 -4.84 9.49
C LEU A 91 5.03 -4.38 9.90
N TYR A 92 4.89 -3.73 11.07
CA TYR A 92 3.63 -3.14 11.50
C TYR A 92 3.15 -2.05 10.53
N SER A 93 4.03 -1.14 10.14
CA SER A 93 3.72 -0.08 9.17
C SER A 93 3.21 -0.67 7.84
N ALA A 94 3.97 -1.63 7.29
CA ALA A 94 3.63 -2.30 6.04
C ALA A 94 2.30 -3.07 6.13
N SER A 95 2.07 -3.79 7.22
CA SER A 95 0.82 -4.53 7.48
C SER A 95 -0.38 -3.59 7.54
N ALA A 96 -0.23 -2.49 8.30
CA ALA A 96 -1.29 -1.52 8.50
C ALA A 96 -1.72 -0.85 7.18
N ASP A 97 -0.77 -0.59 6.27
CA ASP A 97 -1.01 0.10 5.00
C ASP A 97 -1.12 -0.85 3.79
N SER A 98 -1.10 -2.17 4.03
CA SER A 98 -1.22 -3.19 2.97
C SER A 98 -0.08 -3.15 1.95
N ILE A 99 1.16 -3.02 2.44
CA ILE A 99 2.37 -2.96 1.64
C ILE A 99 3.10 -4.30 1.72
N PRO A 100 3.32 -5.03 0.63
CA PRO A 100 4.08 -6.26 0.63
C PRO A 100 5.58 -5.97 0.78
N ILE A 101 6.20 -6.48 1.84
CA ILE A 101 7.65 -6.51 2.04
C ILE A 101 8.06 -7.88 2.57
N LEU A 102 9.25 -8.32 2.23
CA LEU A 102 9.86 -9.54 2.76
C LEU A 102 10.95 -9.18 3.75
N CYS A 103 10.80 -9.58 5.01
CA CYS A 103 11.86 -9.54 6.00
C CYS A 103 12.48 -10.94 6.16
N ILE A 104 13.81 -11.00 6.12
CA ILE A 104 14.59 -12.22 6.29
C ILE A 104 15.50 -12.03 7.48
N THR A 105 15.39 -12.92 8.49
CA THR A 105 16.25 -12.91 9.66
C THR A 105 17.12 -14.16 9.70
N GLY A 106 18.32 -14.01 10.24
CA GLY A 106 19.12 -15.15 10.67
C GLY A 106 18.72 -15.62 12.08
N GLN A 107 19.02 -16.86 12.40
CA GLN A 107 18.68 -17.46 13.68
C GLN A 107 19.81 -18.39 14.18
N ALA A 108 19.82 -18.69 15.47
CA ALA A 108 20.66 -19.73 16.04
C ALA A 108 20.42 -21.09 15.35
N PRO A 109 21.42 -22.00 15.33
CA PRO A 109 21.24 -23.36 14.80
C PRO A 109 20.05 -24.07 15.44
N ARG A 110 19.37 -24.96 14.70
CA ARG A 110 18.14 -25.64 15.13
C ARG A 110 18.28 -26.39 16.47
N ASP A 111 19.43 -26.99 16.70
CA ASP A 111 19.72 -27.74 17.94
C ASP A 111 19.90 -26.83 19.16
N ARG A 112 20.03 -25.52 18.96
CA ARG A 112 20.18 -24.50 20.00
C ARG A 112 18.95 -23.63 20.20
N LEU A 113 17.93 -23.78 19.39
CA LEU A 113 16.67 -23.06 19.57
C LEU A 113 16.07 -23.38 20.94
N HIS A 114 15.57 -22.35 21.64
CA HIS A 114 15.00 -22.45 22.99
C HIS A 114 15.96 -22.90 24.07
N LYS A 115 17.28 -22.74 23.87
CA LYS A 115 18.34 -23.14 24.83
C LYS A 115 19.22 -21.95 25.24
N GLU A 116 18.65 -20.73 25.31
CA GLU A 116 19.35 -19.50 25.71
C GLU A 116 20.62 -19.23 24.92
N ASP A 117 20.62 -19.57 23.62
CA ASP A 117 21.73 -19.23 22.74
C ASP A 117 21.77 -17.74 22.45
N PHE A 118 22.95 -17.21 22.16
CA PHE A 118 23.15 -15.78 21.93
C PHE A 118 22.24 -15.26 20.80
N GLN A 119 21.43 -14.23 21.12
CA GLN A 119 20.48 -13.62 20.20
C GLN A 119 19.43 -14.57 19.61
N ALA A 120 19.17 -15.72 20.19
CA ALA A 120 18.13 -16.66 19.80
C ALA A 120 16.76 -16.19 20.32
N VAL A 121 16.14 -15.25 19.62
CA VAL A 121 14.79 -14.77 19.95
C VAL A 121 13.74 -15.49 19.10
N ASP A 122 12.58 -15.79 19.68
CA ASP A 122 11.43 -16.33 18.91
C ASP A 122 10.77 -15.23 18.08
N ILE A 123 11.48 -14.83 17.01
CA ILE A 123 11.04 -13.76 16.12
C ILE A 123 9.80 -14.16 15.31
N GLU A 124 9.61 -15.45 15.04
CA GLU A 124 8.41 -15.96 14.39
C GLU A 124 7.15 -15.58 15.16
N THR A 125 7.13 -15.87 16.48
CA THR A 125 5.98 -15.54 17.33
C THR A 125 5.80 -14.03 17.49
N ILE A 126 6.88 -13.27 17.62
CA ILE A 126 6.81 -11.80 17.75
C ILE A 126 6.25 -11.15 16.48
N ALA A 127 6.58 -11.67 15.29
CA ALA A 127 6.15 -11.09 14.02
C ALA A 127 4.74 -11.49 13.59
N LYS A 128 4.17 -12.59 14.10
CA LYS A 128 2.82 -13.07 13.70
C LYS A 128 1.73 -12.01 13.70
N PRO A 129 1.57 -11.15 14.71
CA PRO A 129 0.51 -10.14 14.72
C PRO A 129 0.62 -9.04 13.66
N VAL A 130 1.79 -8.87 13.09
CA VAL A 130 2.11 -7.77 12.14
C VAL A 130 2.49 -8.26 10.75
N THR A 131 2.30 -9.55 10.46
CA THR A 131 2.61 -10.15 9.16
C THR A 131 1.46 -11.01 8.66
N LYS A 132 1.43 -11.30 7.38
CA LYS A 132 0.54 -12.33 6.80
C LYS A 132 1.07 -13.73 7.05
N MET A 133 2.40 -13.87 7.09
CA MET A 133 3.11 -15.12 7.38
C MET A 133 4.40 -14.78 8.12
N ALA A 134 4.66 -15.50 9.20
CA ALA A 134 5.95 -15.52 9.87
C ALA A 134 6.33 -16.99 10.10
N VAL A 135 7.54 -17.39 9.71
CA VAL A 135 7.97 -18.78 9.75
C VAL A 135 9.46 -18.92 10.00
N THR A 136 9.83 -19.80 10.90
CA THR A 136 11.21 -20.29 11.05
C THR A 136 11.36 -21.56 10.22
N VAL A 137 12.21 -21.54 9.21
CA VAL A 137 12.40 -22.67 8.30
C VAL A 137 13.29 -23.72 8.95
N ARG A 138 12.74 -24.88 9.28
CA ARG A 138 13.46 -25.94 10.00
C ARG A 138 14.06 -27.00 9.11
N GLU A 139 13.56 -27.14 7.87
CA GLU A 139 14.04 -28.14 6.91
C GLU A 139 14.71 -27.44 5.71
N PRO A 140 16.01 -27.67 5.47
CA PRO A 140 16.76 -26.99 4.42
C PRO A 140 16.13 -27.13 3.02
N GLY A 141 15.65 -28.33 2.67
CA GLY A 141 15.01 -28.59 1.37
C GLY A 141 13.70 -27.83 1.15
N GLN A 142 13.10 -27.29 2.18
CA GLN A 142 11.87 -26.48 2.07
C GLN A 142 12.14 -24.99 1.85
N VAL A 143 13.37 -24.52 1.97
CA VAL A 143 13.69 -23.09 1.81
C VAL A 143 13.15 -22.50 0.51
N PRO A 144 13.38 -23.07 -0.69
CA PRO A 144 12.83 -22.51 -1.94
C PRO A 144 11.29 -22.45 -1.93
N ARG A 145 10.64 -23.48 -1.40
CA ARG A 145 9.17 -23.53 -1.32
C ARG A 145 8.58 -22.52 -0.36
N VAL A 146 9.22 -22.30 0.80
CA VAL A 146 8.80 -21.30 1.78
C VAL A 146 8.93 -19.89 1.19
N PHE A 147 10.00 -19.59 0.47
CA PHE A 147 10.15 -18.31 -0.24
C PHE A 147 9.06 -18.14 -1.31
N GLN A 148 8.81 -19.16 -2.12
CA GLN A 148 7.74 -19.15 -3.12
C GLN A 148 6.38 -18.86 -2.49
N GLN A 149 6.05 -19.54 -1.38
CA GLN A 149 4.81 -19.32 -0.65
C GLN A 149 4.76 -17.91 -0.03
N ALA A 150 5.87 -17.38 0.48
CA ALA A 150 5.95 -16.03 1.01
C ALA A 150 5.56 -14.97 -0.03
N PHE A 151 6.05 -15.07 -1.26
CA PHE A 151 5.67 -14.15 -2.33
C PHE A 151 4.20 -14.29 -2.74
N HIS A 152 3.69 -15.51 -2.77
CA HIS A 152 2.27 -15.76 -3.00
C HIS A 152 1.41 -15.10 -1.91
N GLU A 153 1.73 -15.30 -0.63
CA GLU A 153 1.01 -14.73 0.51
C GLU A 153 1.08 -13.19 0.53
N MET A 154 2.25 -12.62 0.26
CA MET A 154 2.41 -11.16 0.23
C MET A 154 1.50 -10.48 -0.80
N ARG A 155 1.28 -11.11 -1.96
CA ARG A 155 0.62 -10.52 -3.13
C ARG A 155 -0.86 -10.90 -3.25
N SER A 156 -1.28 -12.06 -2.69
CA SER A 156 -2.65 -12.59 -2.80
C SER A 156 -3.61 -11.89 -1.83
N GLY A 157 -4.86 -11.68 -2.25
CA GLY A 157 -5.85 -10.96 -1.45
C GLY A 157 -5.37 -9.56 -1.07
N ARG A 158 -5.62 -9.15 0.18
CA ARG A 158 -5.05 -7.91 0.73
C ARG A 158 -3.53 -8.06 0.86
N PRO A 159 -2.71 -7.24 0.17
CA PRO A 159 -1.26 -7.34 0.26
C PRO A 159 -0.76 -7.06 1.69
N GLY A 160 0.41 -7.60 2.02
CA GLY A 160 1.02 -7.36 3.32
C GLY A 160 2.38 -8.03 3.49
N PRO A 161 3.08 -7.75 4.59
CA PRO A 161 4.44 -8.20 4.83
C PRO A 161 4.51 -9.66 5.27
N VAL A 162 5.70 -10.25 5.05
CA VAL A 162 6.07 -11.60 5.49
C VAL A 162 7.43 -11.57 6.16
N LEU A 163 7.64 -12.44 7.15
CA LEU A 163 8.95 -12.70 7.76
C LEU A 163 9.34 -14.16 7.59
N ILE A 164 10.56 -14.39 7.12
CA ILE A 164 11.21 -15.71 7.06
C ILE A 164 12.44 -15.69 7.96
N ASP A 165 12.49 -16.60 8.93
CA ASP A 165 13.58 -16.76 9.85
C ASP A 165 14.38 -18.02 9.50
N LEU A 166 15.71 -17.88 9.32
CA LEU A 166 16.59 -18.90 8.80
C LEU A 166 17.66 -19.32 9.80
N PRO A 167 17.52 -20.48 10.48
CA PRO A 167 18.59 -21.03 11.32
C PRO A 167 19.90 -21.19 10.55
N LEU A 168 21.03 -20.92 11.21
CA LEU A 168 22.35 -20.87 10.60
C LEU A 168 22.75 -22.19 9.94
N ASP A 169 22.44 -23.32 10.56
CA ASP A 169 22.69 -24.65 10.01
C ASP A 169 21.81 -24.95 8.79
N VAL A 170 20.57 -24.45 8.75
CA VAL A 170 19.69 -24.53 7.57
C VAL A 170 20.28 -23.73 6.41
N GLN A 171 20.78 -22.52 6.67
CA GLN A 171 21.39 -21.66 5.65
C GLN A 171 22.56 -22.33 4.94
N MET A 172 23.39 -23.07 5.70
CA MET A 172 24.62 -23.72 5.20
C MET A 172 24.40 -25.12 4.61
N SER A 173 23.22 -25.71 4.82
CA SER A 173 22.93 -27.06 4.31
C SER A 173 22.85 -27.07 2.79
N GLU A 174 23.44 -28.11 2.18
CA GLU A 174 23.27 -28.38 0.75
C GLU A 174 21.91 -29.02 0.47
N ILE A 175 21.27 -28.55 -0.59
CA ILE A 175 20.00 -29.07 -1.11
C ILE A 175 20.08 -29.28 -2.62
N GLU A 176 19.21 -30.09 -3.16
CA GLU A 176 18.99 -30.20 -4.60
C GLU A 176 17.91 -29.18 -5.02
N PHE A 177 18.26 -28.28 -5.94
CA PHE A 177 17.35 -27.27 -6.48
C PHE A 177 17.75 -26.91 -7.90
N ASP A 178 16.77 -26.85 -8.79
CA ASP A 178 16.93 -26.37 -10.15
C ASP A 178 16.22 -25.02 -10.33
N PRO A 179 16.96 -23.90 -10.42
CA PRO A 179 16.39 -22.59 -10.63
C PRO A 179 15.60 -22.46 -11.95
N ASP A 180 15.89 -23.26 -12.95
CA ASP A 180 15.25 -23.15 -14.26
C ASP A 180 13.84 -23.74 -14.27
N THR A 181 13.55 -24.65 -13.35
CA THR A 181 12.21 -25.21 -13.15
C THR A 181 11.34 -24.39 -12.20
N TYR A 182 11.90 -23.34 -11.57
CA TYR A 182 11.15 -22.52 -10.65
C TYR A 182 10.20 -21.56 -11.38
N GLU A 183 8.94 -21.57 -10.97
CA GLU A 183 7.92 -20.61 -11.41
C GLU A 183 7.23 -19.96 -10.20
N PRO A 184 7.00 -18.62 -10.22
CA PRO A 184 6.18 -17.95 -9.23
C PRO A 184 4.78 -18.54 -9.16
N LEU A 185 4.21 -18.62 -7.95
CA LEU A 185 2.82 -19.02 -7.80
C LEU A 185 1.87 -17.93 -8.32
N PRO A 186 0.74 -18.32 -8.94
CA PRO A 186 -0.25 -17.36 -9.41
C PRO A 186 -0.84 -16.56 -8.24
N VAL A 187 -1.12 -15.28 -8.51
CA VAL A 187 -1.73 -14.37 -7.54
C VAL A 187 -3.23 -14.27 -7.82
N TYR A 188 -4.04 -14.50 -6.80
CA TYR A 188 -5.50 -14.44 -6.90
C TYR A 188 -6.04 -13.26 -6.10
N LYS A 189 -6.98 -12.54 -6.70
CA LYS A 189 -7.68 -11.42 -6.09
C LYS A 189 -9.18 -11.52 -6.36
N PRO A 190 -10.05 -11.13 -5.41
CA PRO A 190 -11.48 -11.13 -5.63
C PRO A 190 -11.88 -10.11 -6.69
N SER A 191 -12.93 -10.40 -7.43
CA SER A 191 -13.51 -9.51 -8.44
C SER A 191 -14.99 -9.29 -8.19
N ALA A 192 -15.45 -8.06 -8.39
CA ALA A 192 -16.88 -7.73 -8.36
C ALA A 192 -17.63 -8.43 -9.50
N THR A 193 -18.92 -8.70 -9.29
CA THR A 193 -19.81 -9.14 -10.35
C THR A 193 -20.48 -7.94 -11.01
N ARG A 194 -20.89 -8.11 -12.27
CA ARG A 194 -21.61 -7.07 -13.03
C ARG A 194 -22.88 -6.60 -12.28
N ALA A 195 -23.67 -7.52 -11.73
CA ALA A 195 -24.87 -7.18 -10.97
C ALA A 195 -24.57 -6.32 -9.72
N GLN A 196 -23.43 -6.56 -9.05
CA GLN A 196 -23.02 -5.72 -7.92
C GLN A 196 -22.67 -4.31 -8.36
N VAL A 197 -21.97 -4.16 -9.47
CA VAL A 197 -21.60 -2.86 -10.02
C VAL A 197 -22.82 -2.09 -10.52
N GLU A 198 -23.74 -2.75 -11.26
CA GLU A 198 -25.00 -2.16 -11.71
C GLU A 198 -25.85 -1.65 -10.54
N LYS A 199 -25.93 -2.42 -9.45
CA LYS A 199 -26.62 -1.99 -8.22
C LYS A 199 -25.97 -0.76 -7.60
N ALA A 200 -24.65 -0.75 -7.47
CA ALA A 200 -23.91 0.38 -6.92
C ALA A 200 -24.11 1.66 -7.75
N LEU A 201 -24.04 1.53 -9.09
CA LEU A 201 -24.30 2.65 -10.01
C LEU A 201 -25.75 3.13 -9.98
N THR A 202 -26.71 2.23 -9.83
CA THR A 202 -28.12 2.60 -9.65
C THR A 202 -28.29 3.43 -8.38
N MET A 203 -27.71 3.01 -7.26
CA MET A 203 -27.73 3.79 -6.00
C MET A 203 -27.09 5.17 -6.16
N ALA A 204 -25.98 5.26 -6.90
CA ALA A 204 -25.32 6.53 -7.21
C ALA A 204 -26.17 7.42 -8.13
N ASN A 205 -26.94 6.85 -9.05
CA ASN A 205 -27.81 7.58 -9.98
C ASN A 205 -29.09 8.10 -9.30
N GLU A 206 -29.52 7.47 -8.21
CA GLU A 206 -30.62 7.95 -7.35
C GLU A 206 -30.24 9.11 -6.44
N SER A 207 -28.96 9.46 -6.36
CA SER A 207 -28.45 10.55 -5.53
C SER A 207 -28.24 11.83 -6.34
N GLU A 208 -28.35 12.98 -5.67
CA GLU A 208 -28.13 14.29 -6.28
C GLU A 208 -26.67 14.75 -6.19
N ARG A 209 -25.98 14.36 -5.12
CA ARG A 209 -24.63 14.85 -4.77
C ARG A 209 -23.67 13.68 -4.45
N PRO A 210 -23.47 12.74 -5.42
CA PRO A 210 -22.59 11.61 -5.18
C PRO A 210 -21.11 12.03 -5.13
N LEU A 211 -20.32 11.26 -4.37
CA LEU A 211 -18.86 11.35 -4.29
C LEU A 211 -18.21 9.97 -4.44
N ILE A 212 -17.01 9.95 -4.99
CA ILE A 212 -16.11 8.81 -4.91
C ILE A 212 -15.05 9.12 -3.85
N VAL A 213 -14.86 8.22 -2.86
CA VAL A 213 -13.74 8.29 -1.91
C VAL A 213 -12.71 7.24 -2.30
N ALA A 214 -11.55 7.68 -2.77
CA ALA A 214 -10.46 6.83 -3.23
C ALA A 214 -9.41 6.64 -2.12
N GLY A 215 -9.21 5.40 -1.68
CA GLY A 215 -8.23 5.04 -0.66
C GLY A 215 -6.90 4.55 -1.22
N GLY A 216 -5.98 4.16 -0.32
CA GLY A 216 -4.68 3.58 -0.67
C GLY A 216 -4.76 2.31 -1.50
N GLY A 217 -5.88 1.58 -1.45
CA GLY A 217 -6.12 0.41 -2.30
C GLY A 217 -6.12 0.74 -3.79
N VAL A 218 -6.57 1.92 -4.19
CA VAL A 218 -6.50 2.39 -5.59
C VAL A 218 -5.06 2.59 -6.03
N ILE A 219 -4.21 3.16 -5.16
CA ILE A 219 -2.77 3.33 -5.42
C ILE A 219 -2.06 1.97 -5.48
N ASN A 220 -2.34 1.08 -4.51
CA ASN A 220 -1.71 -0.24 -4.43
C ASN A 220 -2.08 -1.15 -5.61
N ALA A 221 -3.32 -1.03 -6.12
CA ALA A 221 -3.80 -1.75 -7.31
C ALA A 221 -3.37 -1.11 -8.64
N ASP A 222 -2.66 0.04 -8.60
CA ASP A 222 -2.27 0.81 -9.78
C ASP A 222 -3.48 1.19 -10.68
N ALA A 223 -4.56 1.63 -10.04
CA ALA A 223 -5.86 1.85 -10.68
C ALA A 223 -6.25 3.34 -10.81
N GLY A 224 -5.30 4.28 -10.63
CA GLY A 224 -5.59 5.72 -10.67
C GLY A 224 -6.14 6.20 -12.01
N ALA A 225 -5.62 5.69 -13.14
CA ALA A 225 -6.14 6.02 -14.48
C ALA A 225 -7.58 5.55 -14.67
N LEU A 226 -7.90 4.33 -14.22
CA LEU A 226 -9.27 3.80 -14.29
C LEU A 226 -10.23 4.58 -13.37
N LEU A 227 -9.76 5.01 -12.20
CA LEU A 227 -10.54 5.88 -11.31
C LEU A 227 -10.87 7.21 -11.99
N THR A 228 -9.87 7.83 -12.60
CA THR A 228 -10.06 9.12 -13.32
C THR A 228 -11.05 8.96 -14.46
N GLU A 229 -10.89 7.91 -15.28
CA GLU A 229 -11.82 7.61 -16.35
C GLU A 229 -13.25 7.34 -15.86
N PHE A 230 -13.39 6.56 -14.79
CA PHE A 230 -14.70 6.30 -14.17
C PHE A 230 -15.36 7.60 -13.69
N ALA A 231 -14.58 8.47 -13.04
CA ALA A 231 -15.07 9.78 -12.59
C ALA A 231 -15.52 10.66 -13.78
N GLU A 232 -14.76 10.68 -14.89
CA GLU A 232 -15.09 11.43 -16.11
C GLU A 232 -16.33 10.89 -16.83
N VAL A 233 -16.45 9.56 -16.93
CA VAL A 233 -17.63 8.93 -17.57
C VAL A 233 -18.90 9.23 -16.80
N THR A 234 -18.85 9.18 -15.46
CA THR A 234 -20.01 9.39 -14.58
C THR A 234 -20.21 10.83 -14.15
N ASN A 235 -19.25 11.69 -14.35
CA ASN A 235 -19.20 13.07 -13.84
C ASN A 235 -19.40 13.15 -12.32
N ILE A 236 -18.76 12.20 -11.57
CA ILE A 236 -18.81 12.16 -10.11
C ILE A 236 -17.48 12.68 -9.54
N PRO A 237 -17.51 13.71 -8.66
CA PRO A 237 -16.30 14.23 -8.03
C PRO A 237 -15.61 13.19 -7.13
N VAL A 238 -14.27 13.29 -7.04
CA VAL A 238 -13.41 12.37 -6.29
C VAL A 238 -12.77 13.07 -5.11
N ILE A 239 -12.80 12.41 -3.96
CA ILE A 239 -12.08 12.77 -2.73
C ILE A 239 -11.06 11.67 -2.45
N PRO A 240 -9.76 11.86 -2.72
CA PRO A 240 -8.75 10.92 -2.26
C PRO A 240 -8.60 11.02 -0.73
N THR A 241 -8.36 9.88 -0.09
CA THR A 241 -7.82 9.88 1.27
C THR A 241 -6.34 10.26 1.24
N LEU A 242 -5.72 10.52 2.40
CA LEU A 242 -4.29 10.81 2.44
C LEU A 242 -3.45 9.70 1.75
N MET A 243 -3.82 8.42 1.93
CA MET A 243 -3.16 7.28 1.32
C MET A 243 -3.55 7.06 -0.14
N GLY A 244 -4.66 7.64 -0.59
CA GLY A 244 -5.13 7.64 -1.98
C GLY A 244 -4.72 8.89 -2.76
N TRP A 245 -3.97 9.80 -2.16
CA TRP A 245 -3.60 11.07 -2.80
C TRP A 245 -2.69 10.83 -4.01
N GLY A 246 -3.04 11.46 -5.13
CA GLY A 246 -2.45 11.21 -6.45
C GLY A 246 -3.16 10.14 -7.27
N SER A 247 -4.22 9.49 -6.75
CA SER A 247 -5.07 8.60 -7.57
C SER A 247 -5.87 9.35 -8.64
N ILE A 248 -6.08 10.63 -8.43
CA ILE A 248 -6.55 11.62 -9.40
C ILE A 248 -5.66 12.86 -9.26
N PRO A 249 -5.25 13.54 -10.36
CA PRO A 249 -4.41 14.75 -10.27
C PRO A 249 -5.11 15.88 -9.51
N ASP A 250 -4.36 16.63 -8.71
CA ASP A 250 -4.94 17.74 -7.91
C ASP A 250 -5.52 18.89 -8.78
N ASP A 251 -5.05 19.04 -10.00
CA ASP A 251 -5.58 20.03 -10.96
C ASP A 251 -6.75 19.50 -11.81
N HIS A 252 -7.13 18.22 -11.62
CA HIS A 252 -8.26 17.66 -12.34
C HIS A 252 -9.58 18.34 -11.93
N PRO A 253 -10.50 18.64 -12.89
CA PRO A 253 -11.78 19.27 -12.58
C PRO A 253 -12.66 18.52 -11.58
N LEU A 254 -12.57 17.18 -11.56
CA LEU A 254 -13.35 16.35 -10.64
C LEU A 254 -12.65 16.07 -9.31
N MET A 255 -11.42 16.57 -9.09
CA MET A 255 -10.76 16.46 -7.78
C MET A 255 -11.37 17.46 -6.79
N ALA A 256 -12.12 16.97 -5.80
CA ALA A 256 -12.91 17.77 -4.88
C ALA A 256 -12.22 18.05 -3.53
N GLY A 257 -10.92 17.75 -3.42
CA GLY A 257 -10.13 17.95 -2.19
C GLY A 257 -10.09 16.73 -1.28
N MET A 258 -9.30 16.81 -0.22
CA MET A 258 -9.20 15.76 0.79
C MET A 258 -10.06 16.08 2.01
N VAL A 259 -10.56 15.03 2.67
CA VAL A 259 -11.39 15.08 3.86
C VAL A 259 -10.61 14.55 5.07
N GLY A 260 -10.94 15.04 6.25
CA GLY A 260 -10.40 14.52 7.51
C GLY A 260 -10.21 15.58 8.58
N LEU A 261 -9.61 15.16 9.69
CA LEU A 261 -9.43 16.01 10.86
C LEU A 261 -8.27 17.01 10.67
N GLN A 262 -7.17 16.59 10.08
CA GLN A 262 -5.92 17.36 10.03
C GLN A 262 -5.36 17.54 8.61
N THR A 263 -5.43 16.48 7.79
CA THR A 263 -4.85 16.42 6.43
C THR A 263 -5.88 16.78 5.36
N SER A 264 -6.81 17.67 5.66
CA SER A 264 -7.94 18.01 4.80
C SER A 264 -7.83 19.38 4.17
N ASN A 265 -8.49 19.53 3.04
CA ASN A 265 -8.80 20.82 2.47
C ASN A 265 -10.16 21.31 3.04
N ARG A 266 -10.33 22.64 3.27
CA ARG A 266 -11.60 23.19 3.73
C ARG A 266 -12.74 22.88 2.76
N TYR A 267 -12.48 23.04 1.46
CA TYR A 267 -13.44 22.73 0.41
C TYR A 267 -13.77 21.23 0.32
N GLY A 268 -12.83 20.34 0.59
CA GLY A 268 -13.07 18.90 0.65
C GLY A 268 -14.03 18.52 1.78
N ASN A 269 -13.79 19.02 3.00
CA ASN A 269 -14.70 18.80 4.12
C ASN A 269 -16.11 19.38 3.87
N ALA A 270 -16.21 20.59 3.29
CA ALA A 270 -17.50 21.20 2.96
C ALA A 270 -18.23 20.37 1.89
N THR A 271 -17.55 19.91 0.86
CA THR A 271 -18.12 19.04 -0.18
C THR A 271 -18.62 17.72 0.39
N MET A 272 -17.84 17.06 1.26
CA MET A 272 -18.27 15.83 1.92
C MET A 272 -19.51 16.04 2.77
N LEU A 273 -19.63 17.16 3.51
CA LEU A 273 -20.79 17.44 4.37
C LEU A 273 -22.08 17.65 3.59
N GLU A 274 -22.00 18.07 2.34
CA GLU A 274 -23.18 18.26 1.47
C GLU A 274 -23.53 17.06 0.60
N SER A 275 -22.62 16.08 0.48
CA SER A 275 -22.89 14.86 -0.28
C SER A 275 -24.01 14.03 0.34
N ASP A 276 -24.71 13.28 -0.47
CA ASP A 276 -25.79 12.37 -0.08
C ASP A 276 -25.48 10.90 -0.42
N PHE A 277 -24.41 10.64 -1.16
CA PHE A 277 -23.94 9.31 -1.50
C PHE A 277 -22.42 9.27 -1.58
N VAL A 278 -21.81 8.16 -1.15
CA VAL A 278 -20.37 7.92 -1.22
C VAL A 278 -20.08 6.51 -1.74
N LEU A 279 -19.35 6.44 -2.83
CA LEU A 279 -18.71 5.21 -3.29
C LEU A 279 -17.28 5.18 -2.77
N GLY A 280 -17.01 4.40 -1.73
CA GLY A 280 -15.67 4.20 -1.18
C GLY A 280 -14.96 3.05 -1.85
N ILE A 281 -13.76 3.27 -2.39
CA ILE A 281 -12.96 2.25 -3.08
C ILE A 281 -11.59 2.13 -2.44
N GLY A 282 -11.27 0.94 -1.91
CA GLY A 282 -9.97 0.62 -1.34
C GLY A 282 -9.57 1.50 -0.16
N ASN A 283 -10.53 1.83 0.71
CA ASN A 283 -10.28 2.60 1.93
C ASN A 283 -10.91 1.91 3.15
N ARG A 284 -10.27 2.04 4.30
CA ARG A 284 -10.69 1.38 5.55
C ARG A 284 -11.39 2.33 6.54
N TRP A 285 -11.78 3.50 6.11
CA TRP A 285 -12.49 4.50 6.92
C TRP A 285 -11.74 4.87 8.22
N ALA A 286 -10.41 5.06 8.12
CA ALA A 286 -9.60 5.44 9.29
C ALA A 286 -10.10 6.75 9.90
N ASN A 287 -10.03 6.88 11.23
CA ASN A 287 -10.56 8.02 11.98
C ASN A 287 -9.97 9.37 11.57
N ARG A 288 -8.73 9.39 11.08
CA ARG A 288 -8.12 10.61 10.52
C ARG A 288 -8.87 11.16 9.31
N HIS A 289 -9.47 10.26 8.50
CA HIS A 289 -10.31 10.63 7.37
C HIS A 289 -11.74 10.91 7.78
N THR A 290 -12.36 10.02 8.57
CA THR A 290 -13.78 10.14 8.91
C THR A 290 -14.07 11.18 9.99
N GLY A 291 -13.15 11.35 10.94
CA GLY A 291 -13.46 12.09 12.15
C GLY A 291 -14.57 11.43 12.94
N SER A 292 -15.57 12.21 13.35
CA SER A 292 -16.76 11.71 14.06
C SER A 292 -17.67 10.93 13.12
N ILE A 293 -17.83 9.62 13.37
CA ILE A 293 -18.66 8.74 12.54
C ILE A 293 -20.10 9.23 12.39
N PRO A 294 -20.81 9.65 13.46
CA PRO A 294 -22.16 10.17 13.31
C PRO A 294 -22.27 11.39 12.39
N VAL A 295 -21.26 12.26 12.37
CA VAL A 295 -21.21 13.40 11.45
C VAL A 295 -20.88 12.95 10.02
N TYR A 296 -19.91 12.05 9.91
CA TYR A 296 -19.43 11.53 8.61
C TYR A 296 -20.52 10.77 7.86
N THR A 297 -21.36 10.01 8.55
CA THR A 297 -22.39 9.17 7.93
C THR A 297 -23.74 9.84 7.78
N LYS A 298 -24.00 10.94 8.50
CA LYS A 298 -25.32 11.60 8.55
C LYS A 298 -25.82 11.99 7.16
N GLY A 299 -26.98 11.46 6.76
CA GLY A 299 -27.67 11.83 5.53
C GLY A 299 -27.03 11.31 4.25
N ARG A 300 -26.15 10.34 4.33
CA ARG A 300 -25.44 9.73 3.18
C ARG A 300 -25.69 8.24 3.12
N LYS A 301 -25.81 7.74 1.89
CA LYS A 301 -25.72 6.31 1.59
C LYS A 301 -24.27 5.96 1.25
N PHE A 302 -23.85 4.76 1.61
CA PHE A 302 -22.48 4.29 1.36
C PHE A 302 -22.45 2.97 0.59
N VAL A 303 -21.69 2.94 -0.48
CA VAL A 303 -21.21 1.70 -1.10
C VAL A 303 -19.72 1.56 -0.77
N HIS A 304 -19.31 0.40 -0.26
CA HIS A 304 -17.93 0.14 0.12
C HIS A 304 -17.35 -1.01 -0.70
N VAL A 305 -16.31 -0.71 -1.50
CA VAL A 305 -15.54 -1.68 -2.27
C VAL A 305 -14.18 -1.86 -1.60
N ASP A 306 -13.90 -3.05 -1.12
CA ASP A 306 -12.62 -3.39 -0.51
C ASP A 306 -12.22 -4.83 -0.84
N ILE A 307 -10.90 -5.08 -0.95
CA ILE A 307 -10.36 -6.41 -1.23
C ILE A 307 -10.47 -7.34 -0.01
N GLU A 308 -10.48 -6.76 1.19
CA GLU A 308 -10.56 -7.48 2.46
C GLU A 308 -11.99 -7.49 3.00
N PRO A 309 -12.68 -8.64 2.98
CA PRO A 309 -14.08 -8.71 3.38
C PRO A 309 -14.34 -8.24 4.82
N THR A 310 -13.36 -8.39 5.71
CA THR A 310 -13.49 -7.96 7.12
C THR A 310 -13.37 -6.44 7.33
N GLN A 311 -13.01 -5.68 6.30
CA GLN A 311 -13.05 -4.21 6.35
C GLN A 311 -14.45 -3.67 6.10
N ILE A 312 -15.29 -4.40 5.35
CA ILE A 312 -16.66 -3.97 5.07
C ILE A 312 -17.49 -4.07 6.34
N GLY A 313 -18.03 -2.94 6.80
CA GLY A 313 -18.78 -2.85 8.05
C GLY A 313 -17.94 -2.72 9.33
N ARG A 314 -16.61 -2.74 9.24
CA ARG A 314 -15.75 -2.69 10.44
C ARG A 314 -15.83 -1.38 11.22
N VAL A 315 -15.99 -0.25 10.55
CA VAL A 315 -16.05 1.08 11.17
C VAL A 315 -17.51 1.57 11.28
N PHE A 316 -18.26 1.40 10.22
CA PHE A 316 -19.72 1.61 10.16
C PHE A 316 -20.30 0.75 9.06
N ASN A 317 -21.56 0.37 9.18
CA ASN A 317 -22.24 -0.44 8.18
C ASN A 317 -22.52 0.37 6.91
N PRO A 318 -21.98 -0.02 5.74
CA PRO A 318 -22.39 0.58 4.48
C PRO A 318 -23.80 0.07 4.07
N ASP A 319 -24.48 0.82 3.22
CA ASP A 319 -25.75 0.38 2.61
C ASP A 319 -25.51 -0.78 1.62
N TYR A 320 -24.31 -0.84 1.02
CA TYR A 320 -23.92 -1.93 0.16
C TYR A 320 -22.41 -2.20 0.19
N GLY A 321 -22.02 -3.46 0.32
CA GLY A 321 -20.62 -3.91 0.32
C GLY A 321 -20.28 -4.74 -0.91
N ILE A 322 -19.07 -4.54 -1.46
CA ILE A 322 -18.54 -5.31 -2.59
C ILE A 322 -17.13 -5.75 -2.25
N VAL A 323 -16.89 -7.07 -2.22
CA VAL A 323 -15.54 -7.63 -2.03
C VAL A 323 -14.86 -7.73 -3.40
N SER A 324 -13.87 -6.86 -3.63
CA SER A 324 -13.14 -6.83 -4.90
C SER A 324 -11.79 -6.12 -4.77
N ASP A 325 -10.83 -6.55 -5.57
CA ASP A 325 -9.65 -5.74 -5.89
C ASP A 325 -10.08 -4.42 -6.53
N ALA A 326 -9.39 -3.32 -6.19
CA ALA A 326 -9.79 -1.99 -6.66
C ALA A 326 -9.67 -1.84 -8.20
N LYS A 327 -8.64 -2.45 -8.82
CA LYS A 327 -8.46 -2.42 -10.28
C LYS A 327 -9.56 -3.20 -10.98
N ALA A 328 -9.78 -4.45 -10.55
CA ALA A 328 -10.82 -5.30 -11.12
C ALA A 328 -12.23 -4.68 -10.96
N ALA A 329 -12.51 -4.05 -9.82
CA ALA A 329 -13.76 -3.31 -9.64
C ALA A 329 -13.87 -2.13 -10.60
N LEU A 330 -12.83 -1.28 -10.68
CA LEU A 330 -12.84 -0.08 -11.53
C LEU A 330 -12.92 -0.40 -13.02
N GLU A 331 -12.27 -1.47 -13.50
CA GLU A 331 -12.43 -1.95 -14.88
C GLU A 331 -13.91 -2.20 -15.20
N LEU A 332 -14.60 -2.91 -14.32
CA LEU A 332 -16.02 -3.22 -14.50
C LEU A 332 -16.93 -2.01 -14.28
N PHE A 333 -16.60 -1.11 -13.33
CA PHE A 333 -17.31 0.15 -13.13
C PHE A 333 -17.23 1.05 -14.37
N VAL A 334 -16.06 1.15 -15.02
CA VAL A 334 -15.87 1.91 -16.27
C VAL A 334 -16.71 1.30 -17.39
N GLU A 335 -16.66 -0.03 -17.58
CA GLU A 335 -17.42 -0.73 -18.60
C GLU A 335 -18.92 -0.44 -18.46
N VAL A 336 -19.50 -0.72 -17.29
CA VAL A 336 -20.92 -0.54 -17.04
C VAL A 336 -21.34 0.94 -17.10
N ALA A 337 -20.52 1.85 -16.60
CA ALA A 337 -20.80 3.28 -16.68
C ALA A 337 -20.81 3.80 -18.13
N ARG A 338 -19.90 3.32 -18.99
CA ARG A 338 -19.90 3.65 -20.43
C ARG A 338 -21.17 3.17 -21.12
N GLU A 339 -21.64 1.95 -20.83
CA GLU A 339 -22.90 1.43 -21.35
C GLU A 339 -24.10 2.25 -20.87
N MET A 340 -24.14 2.61 -19.58
CA MET A 340 -25.19 3.46 -19.03
C MET A 340 -25.19 4.85 -19.70
N LYS A 341 -24.00 5.41 -19.93
CA LYS A 341 -23.85 6.70 -20.64
C LYS A 341 -24.39 6.62 -22.07
N ALA A 342 -23.98 5.60 -22.82
CA ALA A 342 -24.46 5.38 -24.20
C ALA A 342 -25.97 5.19 -24.28
N ALA A 343 -26.58 4.59 -23.24
CA ALA A 343 -28.01 4.40 -23.13
C ALA A 343 -28.77 5.63 -22.58
N GLY A 344 -28.08 6.75 -22.29
CA GLY A 344 -28.70 7.95 -21.72
C GLY A 344 -29.21 7.76 -20.27
N ARG A 345 -28.65 6.81 -19.53
CA ARG A 345 -29.09 6.45 -18.16
C ARG A 345 -28.25 7.10 -17.04
N LEU A 346 -27.28 7.96 -17.37
CA LEU A 346 -26.54 8.71 -16.35
C LEU A 346 -27.20 10.09 -16.15
N PRO A 347 -27.44 10.50 -14.89
CA PRO A 347 -27.96 11.85 -14.60
C PRO A 347 -26.94 12.94 -14.97
N ASP A 348 -27.42 14.14 -15.26
CA ASP A 348 -26.60 15.35 -15.32
C ASP A 348 -26.18 15.77 -13.90
N ARG A 349 -24.87 15.93 -13.69
CA ARG A 349 -24.25 16.33 -12.42
C ARG A 349 -23.46 17.64 -12.52
N ASN A 350 -23.61 18.39 -13.61
CA ASN A 350 -22.82 19.59 -13.83
C ASN A 350 -22.98 20.60 -12.69
N ALA A 351 -24.20 20.84 -12.19
CA ALA A 351 -24.46 21.76 -11.09
C ALA A 351 -23.73 21.33 -9.79
N TRP A 352 -23.63 20.02 -9.53
CA TRP A 352 -22.88 19.50 -8.38
C TRP A 352 -21.37 19.67 -8.56
N VAL A 353 -20.84 19.36 -9.72
CA VAL A 353 -19.41 19.56 -10.06
C VAL A 353 -19.05 21.04 -9.98
N ASP A 354 -19.87 21.92 -10.53
CA ASP A 354 -19.66 23.38 -10.46
C ASP A 354 -19.64 23.89 -9.02
N SER A 355 -20.51 23.36 -8.17
CA SER A 355 -20.52 23.65 -6.72
C SER A 355 -19.22 23.22 -6.04
N CYS A 356 -18.70 22.02 -6.38
CA CYS A 356 -17.41 21.54 -5.88
C CYS A 356 -16.26 22.43 -6.33
N GLN A 357 -16.23 22.80 -7.62
CA GLN A 357 -15.21 23.69 -8.18
C GLN A 357 -15.29 25.12 -7.61
N TYR A 358 -16.48 25.63 -7.37
CA TYR A 358 -16.67 26.93 -6.70
C TYR A 358 -16.03 26.92 -5.31
N ARG A 359 -16.29 25.87 -4.50
CA ARG A 359 -15.64 25.71 -3.17
C ARG A 359 -14.13 25.60 -3.27
N LYS A 360 -13.61 24.83 -4.25
CA LYS A 360 -12.18 24.68 -4.46
C LYS A 360 -11.51 26.03 -4.74
N ARG A 361 -12.14 26.90 -5.51
CA ARG A 361 -11.63 28.25 -5.82
C ARG A 361 -11.77 29.23 -4.64
N THR A 362 -12.80 29.11 -3.82
CA THR A 362 -13.13 30.15 -2.80
C THR A 362 -12.75 29.78 -1.39
N MET A 363 -12.56 28.49 -1.08
CA MET A 363 -12.31 28.00 0.27
C MET A 363 -10.89 27.43 0.48
N HIS A 364 -9.95 27.72 -0.44
CA HIS A 364 -8.57 27.32 -0.25
C HIS A 364 -7.90 28.05 0.94
N ARG A 365 -6.87 27.45 1.50
CA ARG A 365 -6.09 28.07 2.58
C ARG A 365 -5.18 29.15 2.00
N MET A 366 -5.03 30.26 2.74
CA MET A 366 -4.06 31.30 2.40
C MET A 366 -2.65 30.75 2.56
N THR A 367 -1.79 31.03 1.58
CA THR A 367 -0.38 30.63 1.56
C THR A 367 0.56 31.79 1.34
N SER A 368 0.03 32.93 0.88
CA SER A 368 0.80 34.15 0.62
C SER A 368 1.01 34.94 1.91
N TYR A 369 2.15 34.71 2.55
CA TYR A 369 2.59 35.38 3.78
C TYR A 369 3.99 35.94 3.59
N ASP A 370 4.21 37.17 4.06
CA ASP A 370 5.51 37.87 4.06
C ASP A 370 6.07 38.09 5.46
N ASP A 371 5.53 37.38 6.46
CA ASP A 371 5.94 37.48 7.86
C ASP A 371 7.37 37.01 8.09
N VAL A 372 8.02 37.62 9.10
CA VAL A 372 9.30 37.22 9.66
C VAL A 372 9.08 36.93 11.17
N PRO A 373 9.38 35.72 11.65
CA PRO A 373 9.88 34.56 10.92
C PRO A 373 8.90 33.99 9.89
N MET A 374 9.43 33.34 8.85
CA MET A 374 8.65 32.77 7.74
C MET A 374 7.61 31.75 8.22
N LYS A 375 6.37 31.88 7.78
CA LYS A 375 5.30 30.91 8.07
C LYS A 375 5.43 29.65 7.20
N PRO A 376 5.11 28.45 7.75
CA PRO A 376 5.19 27.19 6.99
C PRO A 376 4.41 27.20 5.66
N GLN A 377 3.25 27.86 5.64
CA GLN A 377 2.43 27.97 4.45
C GLN A 377 3.15 28.61 3.26
N ARG A 378 4.02 29.61 3.53
CA ARG A 378 4.84 30.26 2.51
C ARG A 378 5.87 29.27 1.92
N VAL A 379 6.44 28.39 2.74
CA VAL A 379 7.38 27.37 2.26
C VAL A 379 6.70 26.49 1.24
N TYR A 380 5.50 25.98 1.53
CA TYR A 380 4.75 25.13 0.59
C TYR A 380 4.31 25.86 -0.66
N GLN A 381 4.00 27.16 -0.55
CA GLN A 381 3.72 27.98 -1.73
C GLN A 381 4.93 28.04 -2.68
N GLU A 382 6.13 28.26 -2.14
CA GLU A 382 7.34 28.30 -2.95
C GLU A 382 7.70 26.91 -3.51
N MET A 383 7.49 25.83 -2.73
CA MET A 383 7.65 24.46 -3.22
C MET A 383 6.73 24.17 -4.42
N ASN A 384 5.46 24.56 -4.36
CA ASN A 384 4.51 24.36 -5.47
C ASN A 384 4.88 25.16 -6.73
N LYS A 385 5.61 26.29 -6.60
CA LYS A 385 6.13 27.06 -7.73
C LYS A 385 7.40 26.46 -8.31
N PHE A 386 8.25 25.90 -7.45
CA PHE A 386 9.58 25.41 -7.81
C PHE A 386 9.55 23.97 -8.34
N PHE A 387 8.79 23.08 -7.70
CA PHE A 387 8.73 21.67 -8.07
C PHE A 387 7.71 21.43 -9.19
N ASP A 388 8.08 20.54 -10.10
CA ASP A 388 7.22 20.15 -11.22
C ASP A 388 6.23 19.04 -10.83
N LYS A 389 5.34 18.68 -11.77
CA LYS A 389 4.34 17.60 -11.59
C LYS A 389 4.95 16.20 -11.43
N LYS A 390 6.25 16.02 -11.70
CA LYS A 390 6.96 14.73 -11.56
C LYS A 390 7.59 14.55 -10.19
N THR A 391 7.56 15.57 -9.34
CA THR A 391 8.13 15.52 -8.00
C THR A 391 7.43 14.50 -7.13
N ARG A 392 8.21 13.68 -6.43
CA ARG A 392 7.73 12.74 -5.41
C ARG A 392 8.02 13.31 -4.04
N TYR A 393 7.00 13.36 -3.19
CA TYR A 393 7.11 13.82 -1.82
C TYR A 393 7.16 12.62 -0.87
N VAL A 394 8.19 12.58 -0.02
CA VAL A 394 8.35 11.60 1.05
C VAL A 394 8.25 12.32 2.37
N THR A 395 7.40 11.87 3.26
CA THR A 395 7.20 12.51 4.55
C THR A 395 6.96 11.49 5.66
N THR A 396 7.31 11.88 6.88
CA THR A 396 6.91 11.18 8.10
C THR A 396 5.74 11.92 8.75
N ILE A 397 5.15 11.33 9.79
CA ILE A 397 4.09 11.98 10.58
C ILE A 397 4.63 13.23 11.29
N GLY A 398 3.74 14.14 11.60
CA GLY A 398 3.97 15.38 12.34
C GLY A 398 3.37 16.56 11.62
N LEU A 399 3.68 17.77 12.08
CA LEU A 399 3.18 19.01 11.46
C LEU A 399 3.64 19.15 10.01
N SER A 400 4.79 18.60 9.64
CA SER A 400 5.27 18.58 8.26
C SER A 400 4.33 17.84 7.32
N GLN A 401 3.90 16.60 7.68
CA GLN A 401 2.92 15.84 6.89
C GLN A 401 1.57 16.56 6.83
N ILE A 402 1.09 17.04 7.98
CA ILE A 402 -0.22 17.71 8.09
C ILE A 402 -0.25 18.98 7.22
N SER A 403 0.78 19.81 7.33
CA SER A 403 0.88 21.03 6.54
C SER A 403 1.11 20.74 5.06
N ALA A 404 1.97 19.77 4.73
CA ALA A 404 2.18 19.35 3.35
C ALA A 404 0.87 18.88 2.70
N ALA A 405 0.09 18.03 3.37
CA ALA A 405 -1.19 17.55 2.87
C ALA A 405 -2.24 18.64 2.67
N GLN A 406 -2.12 19.76 3.39
CA GLN A 406 -3.02 20.90 3.27
C GLN A 406 -2.65 21.89 2.16
N HIS A 407 -1.39 21.90 1.72
CA HIS A 407 -0.84 22.99 0.91
C HIS A 407 -0.09 22.54 -0.34
N LEU A 408 0.49 21.32 -0.38
CA LEU A 408 1.15 20.80 -1.59
C LEU A 408 0.14 20.32 -2.62
N HIS A 409 0.62 20.11 -3.85
CA HIS A 409 -0.12 19.50 -4.94
C HIS A 409 0.55 18.20 -5.39
N VAL A 410 -0.25 17.17 -5.60
CA VAL A 410 0.19 15.85 -6.09
C VAL A 410 -0.58 15.51 -7.36
N PHE A 411 0.14 15.18 -8.42
CA PHE A 411 -0.44 15.02 -9.76
C PHE A 411 -0.42 13.57 -10.29
N ASN A 412 0.33 12.68 -9.63
CA ASN A 412 0.49 11.31 -10.10
C ASN A 412 0.39 10.31 -8.95
N SER A 413 -0.07 9.12 -9.26
CA SER A 413 -0.03 7.97 -8.34
C SER A 413 1.40 7.71 -7.87
N ARG A 414 1.55 7.30 -6.60
CA ARG A 414 2.86 7.01 -5.97
C ARG A 414 3.82 8.21 -5.89
N HIS A 415 3.31 9.44 -6.02
CA HIS A 415 4.08 10.66 -5.79
C HIS A 415 3.90 11.26 -4.39
N TRP A 416 2.99 10.71 -3.60
CA TRP A 416 2.88 10.97 -2.16
C TRP A 416 3.21 9.68 -1.40
N ILE A 417 4.31 9.69 -0.66
CA ILE A 417 4.86 8.50 0.01
C ILE A 417 4.98 8.81 1.50
N ASN A 418 4.22 8.07 2.31
CA ASN A 418 4.24 8.19 3.76
C ASN A 418 3.72 6.93 4.44
N CYS A 419 4.00 6.77 5.71
CA CYS A 419 3.37 5.77 6.57
C CYS A 419 2.01 6.31 7.03
N GLY A 420 0.91 5.64 6.65
CA GLY A 420 -0.44 6.15 6.91
C GLY A 420 -0.91 5.92 8.33
N GLN A 421 -0.68 4.72 8.86
CA GLN A 421 -1.16 4.32 10.19
C GLN A 421 -0.07 4.38 11.25
N ALA A 422 1.14 4.02 10.91
CA ALA A 422 2.22 3.92 11.89
C ALA A 422 2.88 5.28 12.19
N GLY A 423 2.88 6.19 11.25
CA GLY A 423 3.39 7.56 11.45
C GLY A 423 4.77 7.82 10.83
#